data_3e43d1eb7870a2d1522283bbec4fb5f9
#
_entry.id   3e43d1eb7870a2d1522283bbec4fb5f9
#
_cell.length_a   1.000
_cell.length_b   1.000
_cell.length_c   1.000
_cell.angle_alpha   90.00
_cell.angle_beta   90.00
_cell.angle_gamma   90.00
#
_symmetry.space_group_name_H-M   'P 1'
#
loop_
_entity.id
_entity.type
_entity.pdbx_description
1 polymer ?
#
loop_
_entity_poly.entity_id
_entity_poly.type
_entity_poly.pdbx_seq_one_letter_code
_entity_poly.pdbx_strand_id
1 'polypeptide(L)'
;MLNSDLDVSRYADELARRGRTQVHDFLQPEAADALHQCLAQDVPWTLAYRDRAGAKVMDHAELAARGEPGEREFLAQLYAEARGAYGFAYESYMMVRAYLE
;
A
#
# COMPACT_ATOMS: atom_id res chain seq x y z
N MET A 1 -12.95 -7.55 16.53
CA MET A 1 -11.92 -7.23 15.51
C MET A 1 -10.51 -7.56 15.97
N LEU A 2 -10.12 -7.06 17.13
CA LEU A 2 -8.81 -7.40 17.68
C LEU A 2 -8.80 -8.81 18.27
N ASN A 3 -7.64 -9.48 18.17
CA ASN A 3 -7.44 -10.78 18.81
C ASN A 3 -7.33 -10.60 20.32
N SER A 4 -8.25 -11.20 21.10
CA SER A 4 -8.28 -11.09 22.56
C SER A 4 -7.20 -11.92 23.26
N ASP A 5 -6.52 -12.80 22.55
CA ASP A 5 -5.48 -13.68 23.11
C ASP A 5 -4.07 -13.08 23.01
N LEU A 6 -3.96 -11.81 22.60
CA LEU A 6 -2.68 -11.12 22.51
C LEU A 6 -2.04 -10.93 23.88
N ASP A 7 -0.77 -11.29 24.00
CA ASP A 7 0.04 -11.02 25.18
C ASP A 7 0.67 -9.62 25.08
N VAL A 8 -0.08 -8.61 25.53
CA VAL A 8 0.33 -7.20 25.45
C VAL A 8 1.62 -6.95 26.23
N SER A 9 1.78 -7.60 27.40
CA SER A 9 2.97 -7.42 28.23
C SER A 9 4.25 -7.85 27.50
N ARG A 10 4.21 -8.95 26.76
CA ARG A 10 5.34 -9.44 25.96
C ARG A 10 5.78 -8.41 24.93
N TYR A 11 4.82 -7.83 24.21
CA TYR A 11 5.12 -6.84 23.16
C TYR A 11 5.58 -5.52 23.76
N ALA A 12 5.00 -5.10 24.88
CA ALA A 12 5.44 -3.90 25.60
C ALA A 12 6.89 -4.04 26.09
N ASP A 13 7.25 -5.20 26.65
CA ASP A 13 8.61 -5.48 27.10
C ASP A 13 9.61 -5.48 25.92
N GLU A 14 9.22 -6.08 24.82
CA GLU A 14 10.05 -6.09 23.62
C GLU A 14 10.26 -4.68 23.04
N LEU A 15 9.19 -3.87 23.00
CA LEU A 15 9.27 -2.49 22.56
C LEU A 15 10.19 -1.66 23.44
N ALA A 16 10.10 -1.81 24.78
CA ALA A 16 10.94 -1.11 25.74
C ALA A 16 12.42 -1.49 25.59
N ARG A 17 12.70 -2.77 25.29
CA ARG A 17 14.06 -3.29 25.17
C ARG A 17 14.71 -2.99 23.83
N ARG A 18 13.95 -3.12 22.73
CA ARG A 18 14.46 -3.05 21.36
C ARG A 18 14.07 -1.78 20.60
N GLY A 19 13.13 -0.98 21.12
CA GLY A 19 12.60 0.20 20.46
C GLY A 19 11.64 -0.11 19.29
N ARG A 20 11.36 -1.39 19.06
CA ARG A 20 10.44 -1.87 18.02
C ARG A 20 9.90 -3.24 18.36
N THR A 21 8.71 -3.55 17.87
CA THR A 21 8.13 -4.89 18.00
C THR A 21 7.20 -5.15 16.82
N GLN A 22 7.01 -6.41 16.50
CA GLN A 22 6.02 -6.85 15.52
C GLN A 22 4.97 -7.68 16.24
N VAL A 23 3.71 -7.29 16.11
CA VAL A 23 2.59 -7.97 16.75
C VAL A 23 1.97 -8.94 15.76
N HIS A 24 2.17 -10.24 15.97
CA HIS A 24 1.56 -11.28 15.17
C HIS A 24 0.11 -11.50 15.59
N ASP A 25 -0.74 -11.89 14.64
CA ASP A 25 -2.15 -12.21 14.89
C ASP A 25 -2.89 -11.09 15.63
N PHE A 26 -2.62 -9.85 15.28
CA PHE A 26 -3.20 -8.66 15.91
C PHE A 26 -4.71 -8.62 15.75
N LEU A 27 -5.21 -9.00 14.58
CA LEU A 27 -6.64 -9.04 14.29
C LEU A 27 -7.15 -10.48 14.39
N GLN A 28 -8.44 -10.62 14.69
CA GLN A 28 -9.12 -11.91 14.53
C GLN A 28 -9.04 -12.35 13.07
N PRO A 29 -8.94 -13.68 12.78
CA PRO A 29 -8.78 -14.15 11.40
C PRO A 29 -9.83 -13.64 10.42
N GLU A 30 -11.10 -13.59 10.82
CA GLU A 30 -12.19 -13.10 9.98
C GLU A 30 -12.03 -11.62 9.65
N ALA A 31 -11.60 -10.82 10.63
CA ALA A 31 -11.35 -9.39 10.44
C ALA A 31 -10.13 -9.16 9.53
N ALA A 32 -9.08 -9.95 9.72
CA ALA A 32 -7.89 -9.88 8.88
C ALA A 32 -8.20 -10.21 7.42
N ASP A 33 -8.97 -11.27 7.19
CA ASP A 33 -9.38 -11.68 5.84
C ASP A 33 -10.27 -10.62 5.17
N ALA A 34 -11.23 -10.08 5.91
CA ALA A 34 -12.12 -9.02 5.40
C ALA A 34 -11.34 -7.76 5.02
N LEU A 35 -10.40 -7.35 5.86
CA LEU A 35 -9.56 -6.18 5.59
C LEU A 35 -8.64 -6.43 4.39
N HIS A 36 -8.04 -7.61 4.30
CA HIS A 36 -7.20 -7.98 3.17
C HIS A 36 -7.98 -7.94 1.85
N GLN A 37 -9.18 -8.50 1.83
CA GLN A 37 -10.04 -8.50 0.65
C GLN A 37 -10.43 -7.07 0.26
N CYS A 38 -10.78 -6.24 1.23
CA CYS A 38 -11.11 -4.85 1.01
C CYS A 38 -9.94 -4.10 0.36
N LEU A 39 -8.75 -4.23 0.91
CA LEU A 39 -7.56 -3.54 0.40
C LEU A 39 -7.11 -4.08 -0.96
N ALA A 40 -7.29 -5.39 -1.20
CA ALA A 40 -6.86 -6.01 -2.45
C ALA A 40 -7.85 -5.79 -3.60
N GLN A 41 -9.16 -5.72 -3.33
CA GLN A 41 -10.19 -5.76 -4.37
C GLN A 41 -11.13 -4.57 -4.37
N ASP A 42 -11.51 -4.04 -3.19
CA ASP A 42 -12.58 -3.05 -3.09
C ASP A 42 -12.09 -1.60 -3.13
N VAL A 43 -10.87 -1.34 -2.70
CA VAL A 43 -10.31 0.01 -2.70
C VAL A 43 -9.84 0.39 -4.11
N PRO A 44 -10.36 1.51 -4.66
CA PRO A 44 -9.94 1.98 -5.98
C PRO A 44 -8.59 2.68 -5.89
N TRP A 45 -7.52 1.90 -5.79
CA TRP A 45 -6.16 2.42 -5.70
C TRP A 45 -5.79 3.22 -6.95
N THR A 46 -5.00 4.27 -6.76
CA THR A 46 -4.37 5.02 -7.84
C THR A 46 -2.86 4.88 -7.75
N LEU A 47 -2.18 4.92 -8.87
CA LEU A 47 -0.73 4.95 -8.92
C LEU A 47 -0.26 6.40 -8.92
N ALA A 48 0.40 6.83 -7.84
CA ALA A 48 1.07 8.11 -7.79
C ALA A 48 2.53 7.90 -8.19
N TYR A 49 2.99 8.66 -9.18
CA TYR A 49 4.35 8.49 -9.69
C TYR A 49 4.94 9.82 -10.16
N ARG A 50 6.23 9.82 -10.34
CA ARG A 50 6.94 10.94 -10.94
C ARG A 50 7.76 10.44 -12.11
N ASP A 51 7.56 11.06 -13.26
CA ASP A 51 8.37 10.87 -14.45
C ASP A 51 9.14 12.17 -14.77
N ARG A 52 9.76 12.22 -15.94
CA ARG A 52 10.51 13.40 -16.37
C ARG A 52 9.64 14.65 -16.52
N ALA A 53 8.33 14.47 -16.76
CA ALA A 53 7.39 15.57 -16.93
C ALA A 53 6.83 16.08 -15.59
N GLY A 54 7.07 15.39 -14.47
CA GLY A 54 6.63 15.79 -13.14
C GLY A 54 5.81 14.73 -12.43
N ALA A 55 5.17 15.12 -11.33
CA ALA A 55 4.32 14.23 -10.54
C ALA A 55 2.98 14.01 -11.21
N LYS A 56 2.54 12.77 -11.25
CA LYS A 56 1.27 12.36 -11.89
C LYS A 56 0.54 11.31 -11.06
N VAL A 57 -0.76 11.16 -11.34
CA VAL A 57 -1.61 10.12 -10.75
C VAL A 57 -2.32 9.38 -11.87
N MET A 58 -2.31 8.06 -11.81
CA MET A 58 -2.97 7.20 -12.80
C MET A 58 -3.92 6.24 -12.09
N ASP A 59 -5.14 6.09 -12.60
CA ASP A 59 -6.09 5.10 -12.11
C ASP A 59 -5.64 3.69 -12.48
N HIS A 60 -5.98 2.72 -11.63
CA HIS A 60 -5.69 1.32 -11.92
C HIS A 60 -6.31 0.84 -13.23
N ALA A 61 -7.48 1.35 -13.59
CA ALA A 61 -8.13 1.02 -14.86
C ALA A 61 -7.27 1.44 -16.05
N GLU A 62 -6.64 2.60 -15.99
CA GLU A 62 -5.73 3.07 -17.05
C GLU A 62 -4.49 2.20 -17.15
N LEU A 63 -3.93 1.82 -16.00
CA LEU A 63 -2.77 0.94 -15.94
C LEU A 63 -3.10 -0.46 -16.48
N ALA A 64 -4.23 -1.01 -16.06
CA ALA A 64 -4.71 -2.32 -16.49
C ALA A 64 -5.04 -2.36 -18.00
N ALA A 65 -5.49 -1.23 -18.56
CA ALA A 65 -5.79 -1.12 -19.99
C ALA A 65 -4.56 -1.32 -20.87
N ARG A 66 -3.35 -1.15 -20.32
CA ARG A 66 -2.10 -1.41 -21.05
C ARG A 66 -1.81 -2.91 -21.25
N GLY A 67 -2.54 -3.78 -20.52
CA GLY A 67 -2.25 -5.21 -20.46
C GLY A 67 -1.03 -5.52 -19.60
N GLU A 68 -0.86 -6.76 -19.22
CA GLU A 68 0.22 -7.18 -18.31
C GLU A 68 1.62 -6.81 -18.82
N PRO A 69 1.98 -7.07 -20.12
CA PRO A 69 3.28 -6.67 -20.62
C PRO A 69 3.48 -5.15 -20.63
N GLY A 70 2.46 -4.38 -21.00
CA GLY A 70 2.52 -2.92 -21.03
C GLY A 70 2.64 -2.30 -19.65
N GLU A 71 1.95 -2.86 -18.67
CA GLU A 71 2.04 -2.46 -17.26
C GLU A 71 3.46 -2.68 -16.72
N ARG A 72 4.00 -3.87 -16.98
CA ARG A 72 5.35 -4.24 -16.56
C ARG A 72 6.41 -3.33 -17.18
N GLU A 73 6.28 -3.05 -18.45
CA GLU A 73 7.18 -2.16 -19.18
C GLU A 73 7.11 -0.72 -18.64
N PHE A 74 5.91 -0.22 -18.39
CA PHE A 74 5.69 1.11 -17.82
C PHE A 74 6.37 1.26 -16.45
N LEU A 75 6.16 0.30 -15.54
CA LEU A 75 6.79 0.31 -14.23
C LEU A 75 8.31 0.19 -14.31
N ALA A 76 8.82 -0.64 -15.22
CA ALA A 76 10.25 -0.78 -15.43
C ALA A 76 10.88 0.53 -15.90
N GLN A 77 10.20 1.26 -16.76
CA GLN A 77 10.66 2.57 -17.23
C GLN A 77 10.69 3.59 -16.09
N LEU A 78 9.65 3.63 -15.25
CA LEU A 78 9.62 4.52 -14.09
C LEU A 78 10.80 4.25 -13.14
N TYR A 79 11.08 2.99 -12.85
CA TYR A 79 12.19 2.62 -11.99
C TYR A 79 13.54 2.95 -12.60
N ALA A 80 13.68 2.80 -13.93
CA ALA A 80 14.91 3.17 -14.62
C ALA A 80 15.15 4.69 -14.58
N GLU A 81 14.13 5.49 -14.76
CA GLU A 81 14.21 6.95 -14.65
C GLU A 81 14.55 7.40 -13.23
N ALA A 82 13.99 6.72 -12.22
CA ALA A 82 14.26 7.04 -10.81
C ALA A 82 15.72 6.79 -10.40
N ARG A 83 16.44 5.94 -11.11
CA ARG A 83 17.88 5.71 -10.87
C ARG A 83 18.74 6.88 -11.29
N GLY A 84 18.31 7.63 -12.31
CA GLY A 84 19.08 8.76 -12.85
C GLY A 84 18.65 10.11 -12.33
N ALA A 85 17.48 10.21 -11.70
CA ALA A 85 16.91 11.45 -11.19
C ALA A 85 15.94 11.14 -10.05
N TYR A 86 15.52 12.16 -9.31
CA TYR A 86 14.51 11.98 -8.27
C TYR A 86 13.20 11.46 -8.88
N GLY A 87 12.69 10.37 -8.35
CA GLY A 87 11.44 9.77 -8.79
C GLY A 87 10.80 8.94 -7.70
N PHE A 88 9.52 8.63 -7.88
CA PHE A 88 8.78 7.75 -7.00
C PHE A 88 7.64 7.05 -7.75
N ALA A 89 7.19 5.93 -7.22
CA ALA A 89 5.98 5.24 -7.65
C ALA A 89 5.39 4.52 -6.45
N TYR A 90 4.13 4.78 -6.12
CA TYR A 90 3.42 4.11 -5.03
C TYR A 90 1.92 4.14 -5.25
N GLU A 91 1.22 3.19 -4.66
CA GLU A 91 -0.24 3.17 -4.71
C GLU A 91 -0.81 4.05 -3.59
N SER A 92 -1.88 4.76 -3.89
CA SER A 92 -2.53 5.65 -2.94
C SER A 92 -4.05 5.64 -3.09
N TYR A 93 -4.72 5.95 -1.98
CA TYR A 93 -6.16 6.16 -1.94
C TYR A 93 -6.46 7.36 -1.04
N MET A 94 -7.12 8.37 -1.58
CA MET A 94 -7.40 9.60 -0.84
C MET A 94 -8.68 9.46 -0.03
N MET A 95 -8.57 9.04 1.21
CA MET A 95 -9.71 8.80 2.10
C MET A 95 -10.54 10.05 2.37
N VAL A 96 -9.91 11.21 2.48
CA VAL A 96 -10.62 12.49 2.73
C VAL A 96 -11.64 12.77 1.62
N ARG A 97 -11.28 12.49 0.39
CA ARG A 97 -12.18 12.69 -0.74
C ARG A 97 -13.41 11.77 -0.64
N ALA A 98 -13.22 10.56 -0.18
CA ALA A 98 -14.31 9.59 0.00
C ALA A 98 -15.34 10.05 1.04
N TYR A 99 -14.91 10.81 2.05
CA TYR A 99 -15.83 11.34 3.07
C TYR A 99 -16.57 12.60 2.62
N LEU A 100 -16.07 13.29 1.60
CA LEU A 100 -16.67 14.52 1.10
C LEU A 100 -17.64 14.28 -0.07
N GLU A 101 -17.59 13.13 -0.67
CA GLU A 101 -18.48 12.69 -1.74
C GLU A 101 -19.69 11.93 -1.18
#